data_d81cc721fe09ccf5b6c3ef495a40c0ca
#
_entry.id   d81cc721fe09ccf5b6c3ef495a40c0ca
#
_cell.length_a   1.000
_cell.length_b   1.000
_cell.length_c   1.000
_cell.angle_alpha   90.00
_cell.angle_beta   90.00
_cell.angle_gamma   90.00
#
_symmetry.space_group_name_H-M   'P 1'
#
loop_
_entity.id
_entity.type
_entity.pdbx_description
1 polymer ?
#
loop_
_entity_poly.entity_id
_entity_poly.type
_entity_poly.pdbx_seq_one_letter_code
_entity_poly.pdbx_strand_id
1 'polypeptide(L)'
;MNLSAEQIQENWYELLGYIKLHISSPRREKLEAFYKKHEGEIMLMPASHKKAYHNAFPGGYVDHVNSVIKGALAINSVWKEFGAEQNYTIEELVFSAINHDLGKLGEEDNYAHLPSTDEWRKKNLGEMYKFNDALAYMSVPERSIKLLVDNDIKLTNNEWLSIRLHDGLYDPANEPYLKNYMPELKPRTSLIFIIHQADIMASRIEFEKEWLPKFGKKDNKKDNFKVINKTTAKTRALGTIKSEGLKSMLDNL
;
A
#
# COMPACT_ATOMS: atom_id res chain seq x y z
N MET A 1 -3.96 14.62 -10.24
CA MET A 1 -3.77 13.99 -11.54
C MET A 1 -5.05 13.21 -11.81
N ASN A 2 -5.62 13.25 -13.00
CA ASN A 2 -6.74 12.36 -13.32
C ASN A 2 -6.20 11.34 -14.31
N LEU A 3 -6.53 10.07 -14.11
CA LEU A 3 -6.22 9.02 -15.07
C LEU A 3 -7.13 9.16 -16.28
N SER A 4 -6.63 8.78 -17.47
CA SER A 4 -7.49 8.61 -18.65
C SER A 4 -8.30 7.31 -18.52
N ALA A 5 -9.35 7.16 -19.33
CA ALA A 5 -10.15 5.93 -19.35
C ALA A 5 -9.30 4.70 -19.71
N GLU A 6 -8.35 4.87 -20.63
CA GLU A 6 -7.41 3.83 -21.04
C GLU A 6 -6.50 3.42 -19.88
N GLN A 7 -5.97 4.39 -19.11
CA GLN A 7 -5.13 4.11 -17.94
C GLN A 7 -5.90 3.38 -16.83
N ILE A 8 -7.16 3.76 -16.60
CA ILE A 8 -8.03 3.06 -15.63
C ILE A 8 -8.22 1.60 -16.07
N GLN A 9 -8.45 1.37 -17.34
CA GLN A 9 -8.63 0.03 -17.91
C GLN A 9 -7.34 -0.79 -17.86
N GLU A 10 -6.20 -0.19 -18.18
CA GLU A 10 -4.88 -0.84 -18.07
C GLU A 10 -4.58 -1.24 -16.63
N ASN A 11 -4.81 -0.35 -15.67
CA ASN A 11 -4.64 -0.64 -14.25
C ASN A 11 -5.54 -1.80 -13.79
N TRP A 12 -6.78 -1.85 -14.28
CA TRP A 12 -7.71 -2.94 -13.98
C TRP A 12 -7.20 -4.28 -14.50
N TYR A 13 -6.74 -4.33 -15.75
CA TYR A 13 -6.19 -5.57 -16.31
C TYR A 13 -4.88 -5.98 -15.65
N GLU A 14 -4.08 -5.03 -15.19
CA GLU A 14 -2.88 -5.32 -14.39
C GLU A 14 -3.26 -6.00 -13.08
N LEU A 15 -4.25 -5.47 -12.35
CA LEU A 15 -4.77 -6.07 -11.12
C LEU A 15 -5.28 -7.50 -11.33
N LEU A 16 -6.09 -7.71 -12.35
CA LEU A 16 -6.57 -9.06 -12.71
C LEU A 16 -5.41 -9.99 -13.11
N GLY A 17 -4.38 -9.44 -13.74
CA GLY A 17 -3.14 -10.16 -14.04
C GLY A 17 -2.43 -10.67 -12.79
N TYR A 18 -2.33 -9.86 -11.73
CA TYR A 18 -1.78 -10.29 -10.45
C TYR A 18 -2.61 -11.40 -9.80
N ILE A 19 -3.95 -11.28 -9.82
CA ILE A 19 -4.83 -12.34 -9.31
C ILE A 19 -4.57 -13.65 -10.06
N LYS A 20 -4.56 -13.61 -11.39
CA LYS A 20 -4.37 -14.79 -12.25
C LYS A 20 -2.99 -15.43 -12.05
N LEU A 21 -1.96 -14.63 -11.87
CA LEU A 21 -0.57 -15.09 -11.80
C LEU A 21 -0.23 -15.69 -10.43
N HIS A 22 -0.74 -15.11 -9.36
CA HIS A 22 -0.25 -15.41 -8.01
C HIS A 22 -1.24 -16.17 -7.13
N ILE A 23 -2.54 -16.13 -7.43
CA ILE A 23 -3.54 -16.80 -6.60
C ILE A 23 -3.88 -18.17 -7.18
N SER A 24 -3.86 -19.19 -6.34
CA SER A 24 -4.14 -20.58 -6.74
C SER A 24 -5.64 -20.91 -6.71
N SER A 25 -6.04 -21.89 -7.55
CA SER A 25 -7.39 -22.48 -7.53
C SER A 25 -7.62 -23.30 -6.25
N PRO A 26 -8.84 -23.39 -5.73
CA PRO A 26 -10.07 -22.76 -6.25
C PRO A 26 -10.33 -21.34 -5.74
N ARG A 27 -9.40 -20.77 -4.96
CA ARG A 27 -9.55 -19.42 -4.38
C ARG A 27 -9.51 -18.34 -5.45
N ARG A 28 -8.69 -18.52 -6.47
CA ARG A 28 -8.58 -17.58 -7.60
C ARG A 28 -9.93 -17.33 -8.26
N GLU A 29 -10.64 -18.37 -8.60
CA GLU A 29 -11.93 -18.28 -9.30
C GLU A 29 -12.97 -17.48 -8.49
N LYS A 30 -12.98 -17.67 -7.17
CA LYS A 30 -13.86 -16.91 -6.27
C LYS A 30 -13.47 -15.44 -6.21
N LEU A 31 -12.17 -15.15 -6.12
CA LEU A 31 -11.67 -13.79 -6.09
C LEU A 31 -11.93 -13.07 -7.43
N GLU A 32 -11.65 -13.71 -8.56
CA GLU A 32 -11.96 -13.17 -9.90
C GLU A 32 -13.47 -12.90 -10.06
N ALA A 33 -14.32 -13.82 -9.62
CA ALA A 33 -15.76 -13.63 -9.67
C ALA A 33 -16.22 -12.45 -8.82
N PHE A 34 -15.66 -12.27 -7.62
CA PHE A 34 -15.93 -11.13 -6.76
C PHE A 34 -15.53 -9.80 -7.42
N TYR A 35 -14.29 -9.71 -7.90
CA TYR A 35 -13.78 -8.50 -8.55
C TYR A 35 -14.58 -8.17 -9.81
N LYS A 36 -14.93 -9.18 -10.62
CA LYS A 36 -15.75 -8.99 -11.81
C LYS A 36 -17.18 -8.55 -11.49
N LYS A 37 -17.78 -9.06 -10.40
CA LYS A 37 -19.10 -8.65 -9.95
C LYS A 37 -19.15 -7.15 -9.61
N HIS A 38 -18.08 -6.62 -9.04
CA HIS A 38 -17.95 -5.22 -8.59
C HIS A 38 -17.06 -4.38 -9.51
N GLU A 39 -16.83 -4.82 -10.76
CA GLU A 39 -15.90 -4.19 -11.71
C GLU A 39 -16.15 -2.70 -11.88
N GLY A 40 -17.39 -2.30 -12.11
CA GLY A 40 -17.74 -0.90 -12.37
C GLY A 40 -17.39 0.03 -11.21
N GLU A 41 -17.66 -0.40 -9.99
CA GLU A 41 -17.40 0.35 -8.76
C GLU A 41 -15.92 0.37 -8.43
N ILE A 42 -15.26 -0.79 -8.45
CA ILE A 42 -13.84 -0.91 -8.10
C ILE A 42 -12.97 -0.14 -9.10
N MET A 43 -13.27 -0.22 -10.39
CA MET A 43 -12.52 0.51 -11.43
C MET A 43 -12.57 2.04 -11.24
N LEU A 44 -13.67 2.56 -10.72
CA LEU A 44 -13.89 4.00 -10.63
C LEU A 44 -13.70 4.56 -9.22
N MET A 45 -13.66 3.73 -8.18
CA MET A 45 -13.53 4.26 -6.83
C MET A 45 -12.16 4.90 -6.58
N PRO A 46 -12.10 5.95 -5.73
CA PRO A 46 -10.87 6.59 -5.33
C PRO A 46 -10.17 5.80 -4.23
N ALA A 47 -8.86 5.97 -4.04
CA ALA A 47 -8.16 5.45 -2.88
C ALA A 47 -8.54 6.22 -1.60
N SER A 48 -8.98 7.48 -1.74
CA SER A 48 -9.49 8.31 -0.64
C SER A 48 -10.61 9.23 -1.11
N HIS A 49 -11.57 9.52 -0.23
CA HIS A 49 -12.65 10.49 -0.54
C HIS A 49 -12.20 11.95 -0.38
N LYS A 50 -11.13 12.24 0.38
CA LYS A 50 -10.61 13.57 0.60
C LYS A 50 -9.38 13.82 -0.26
N LYS A 51 -9.39 14.95 -0.97
CA LYS A 51 -8.28 15.38 -1.82
C LYS A 51 -6.97 15.62 -1.06
N ALA A 52 -7.03 15.81 0.26
CA ALA A 52 -5.86 15.96 1.14
C ALA A 52 -5.08 14.67 1.37
N TYR A 53 -5.62 13.53 0.92
CA TYR A 53 -4.95 12.25 0.95
C TYR A 53 -4.46 11.86 -0.46
N HIS A 54 -4.07 10.61 -0.67
CA HIS A 54 -3.55 10.12 -1.94
C HIS A 54 -4.67 9.64 -2.87
N ASN A 55 -4.45 9.75 -4.17
CA ASN A 55 -5.28 9.18 -5.25
C ASN A 55 -6.81 9.38 -5.08
N ALA A 56 -7.23 10.60 -4.72
CA ALA A 56 -8.65 10.96 -4.52
C ALA A 56 -9.32 11.31 -5.86
N PHE A 57 -9.19 10.45 -6.87
CA PHE A 57 -9.71 10.61 -8.21
C PHE A 57 -10.25 9.28 -8.76
N PRO A 58 -11.07 9.30 -9.84
CA PRO A 58 -11.58 8.06 -10.44
C PRO A 58 -10.46 7.12 -10.87
N GLY A 59 -10.55 5.85 -10.45
CA GLY A 59 -9.53 4.83 -10.68
C GLY A 59 -8.36 4.85 -9.70
N GLY A 60 -8.35 5.79 -8.74
CA GLY A 60 -7.26 5.96 -7.79
C GLY A 60 -7.05 4.75 -6.88
N TYR A 61 -8.10 4.00 -6.58
CA TYR A 61 -7.99 2.78 -5.77
C TYR A 61 -7.15 1.70 -6.46
N VAL A 62 -7.47 1.35 -7.69
CA VAL A 62 -6.76 0.30 -8.43
C VAL A 62 -5.31 0.72 -8.70
N ASP A 63 -5.08 1.99 -9.02
CA ASP A 63 -3.73 2.57 -9.19
C ASP A 63 -2.89 2.41 -7.91
N HIS A 64 -3.48 2.72 -6.75
CA HIS A 64 -2.87 2.52 -5.44
C HIS A 64 -2.57 1.04 -5.15
N VAL A 65 -3.55 0.15 -5.31
CA VAL A 65 -3.38 -1.29 -5.05
C VAL A 65 -2.26 -1.88 -5.92
N ASN A 66 -2.20 -1.54 -7.21
CA ASN A 66 -1.10 -1.96 -8.08
C ASN A 66 0.26 -1.44 -7.61
N SER A 67 0.32 -0.20 -7.12
CA SER A 67 1.52 0.37 -6.52
C SER A 67 1.94 -0.37 -5.25
N VAL A 68 0.99 -0.73 -4.39
CA VAL A 68 1.24 -1.52 -3.17
C VAL A 68 1.73 -2.93 -3.52
N ILE A 69 1.15 -3.62 -4.50
CA ILE A 69 1.62 -4.94 -4.94
C ILE A 69 3.08 -4.87 -5.42
N LYS A 70 3.39 -3.92 -6.29
CA LYS A 70 4.77 -3.70 -6.80
C LYS A 70 5.73 -3.40 -5.65
N GLY A 71 5.32 -2.52 -4.75
CA GLY A 71 6.08 -2.16 -3.56
C GLY A 71 6.33 -3.35 -2.64
N ALA A 72 5.30 -4.15 -2.35
CA ALA A 72 5.39 -5.33 -1.49
C ALA A 72 6.37 -6.38 -2.06
N LEU A 73 6.30 -6.65 -3.36
CA LEU A 73 7.23 -7.56 -4.03
C LEU A 73 8.69 -7.07 -3.96
N ALA A 74 8.92 -5.77 -4.17
CA ALA A 74 10.24 -5.17 -4.08
C ALA A 74 10.78 -5.18 -2.64
N ILE A 75 9.99 -4.73 -1.66
CA ILE A 75 10.35 -4.72 -0.24
C ILE A 75 10.63 -6.15 0.25
N ASN A 76 9.80 -7.13 -0.15
CA ASN A 76 10.03 -8.53 0.16
C ASN A 76 11.40 -9.03 -0.33
N SER A 77 11.83 -8.61 -1.51
CA SER A 77 13.15 -8.95 -2.03
C SER A 77 14.27 -8.33 -1.19
N VAL A 78 14.10 -7.07 -0.77
CA VAL A 78 15.05 -6.39 0.12
C VAL A 78 15.12 -7.10 1.48
N TRP A 79 13.99 -7.45 2.09
CA TRP A 79 13.97 -8.18 3.36
C TRP A 79 14.72 -9.52 3.28
N LYS A 80 14.55 -10.26 2.17
CA LYS A 80 15.33 -11.49 1.90
C LYS A 80 16.82 -11.24 1.82
N GLU A 81 17.23 -10.22 1.09
CA GLU A 81 18.64 -9.85 0.94
C GLU A 81 19.30 -9.54 2.28
N PHE A 82 18.54 -8.96 3.23
CA PHE A 82 18.98 -8.71 4.59
C PHE A 82 18.82 -9.90 5.56
N GLY A 83 18.47 -11.07 5.04
CA GLY A 83 18.45 -12.32 5.82
C GLY A 83 17.15 -12.57 6.58
N ALA A 84 16.05 -11.89 6.23
CA ALA A 84 14.76 -12.18 6.86
C ALA A 84 14.24 -13.57 6.44
N GLU A 85 13.82 -14.36 7.43
CA GLU A 85 13.11 -15.61 7.19
C GLU A 85 11.72 -15.33 6.60
N GLN A 86 11.38 -16.09 5.55
CA GLN A 86 10.07 -16.02 4.93
C GLN A 86 9.19 -17.15 5.46
N ASN A 87 8.32 -16.83 6.38
CA ASN A 87 7.31 -17.75 6.92
C ASN A 87 5.92 -17.54 6.30
N TYR A 88 5.89 -17.03 5.07
CA TYR A 88 4.73 -16.81 4.21
C TYR A 88 5.09 -17.06 2.76
N THR A 89 4.08 -17.29 1.94
CA THR A 89 4.21 -17.52 0.50
C THR A 89 4.08 -16.21 -0.30
N ILE A 90 4.52 -16.22 -1.56
CA ILE A 90 4.28 -15.09 -2.47
C ILE A 90 2.78 -14.92 -2.76
N GLU A 91 2.00 -16.01 -2.75
CA GLU A 91 0.55 -15.93 -2.84
C GLU A 91 -0.04 -15.14 -1.68
N GLU A 92 0.34 -15.42 -0.43
CA GLU A 92 -0.12 -14.68 0.75
C GLU A 92 0.27 -13.20 0.70
N LEU A 93 1.47 -12.89 0.20
CA LEU A 93 1.95 -11.52 0.05
C LEU A 93 1.09 -10.77 -0.96
N VAL A 94 0.91 -11.32 -2.16
CA VAL A 94 0.15 -10.66 -3.23
C VAL A 94 -1.34 -10.59 -2.86
N PHE A 95 -1.91 -11.66 -2.27
CA PHE A 95 -3.28 -11.67 -1.79
C PHE A 95 -3.54 -10.57 -0.74
N SER A 96 -2.64 -10.42 0.22
CA SER A 96 -2.73 -9.37 1.23
C SER A 96 -2.65 -7.98 0.62
N ALA A 97 -1.71 -7.75 -0.31
CA ALA A 97 -1.55 -6.48 -1.01
C ALA A 97 -2.78 -6.12 -1.87
N ILE A 98 -3.40 -7.09 -2.56
CA ILE A 98 -4.62 -6.88 -3.35
C ILE A 98 -5.79 -6.44 -2.47
N ASN A 99 -5.93 -7.03 -1.27
CA ASN A 99 -7.14 -6.94 -0.48
C ASN A 99 -7.01 -6.08 0.80
N HIS A 100 -5.85 -5.47 1.08
CA HIS A 100 -5.64 -4.71 2.32
C HIS A 100 -6.69 -3.60 2.49
N ASP A 101 -7.01 -2.92 1.43
CA ASP A 101 -7.91 -1.77 1.35
C ASP A 101 -9.28 -2.07 0.71
N LEU A 102 -9.61 -3.35 0.49
CA LEU A 102 -10.86 -3.76 -0.19
C LEU A 102 -12.12 -3.22 0.52
N GLY A 103 -12.04 -3.01 1.83
CA GLY A 103 -13.13 -2.44 2.63
C GLY A 103 -13.54 -1.01 2.23
N LYS A 104 -12.72 -0.32 1.44
CA LYS A 104 -13.07 0.98 0.82
C LYS A 104 -14.20 0.85 -0.21
N LEU A 105 -14.50 -0.36 -0.70
CA LEU A 105 -15.65 -0.62 -1.55
C LEU A 105 -16.98 -0.31 -0.83
N GLY A 106 -17.06 -0.59 0.46
CA GLY A 106 -18.32 -0.53 1.22
C GLY A 106 -18.98 -1.88 1.31
N GLU A 107 -20.27 -1.93 1.10
CA GLU A 107 -21.09 -3.15 1.08
C GLU A 107 -21.77 -3.29 -0.28
N GLU A 108 -22.27 -4.47 -0.59
CA GLU A 108 -23.04 -4.70 -1.81
C GLU A 108 -24.27 -3.78 -1.83
N ASP A 109 -24.47 -3.09 -2.95
CA ASP A 109 -25.52 -2.08 -3.16
C ASP A 109 -25.49 -0.88 -2.18
N ASN A 110 -24.45 -0.80 -1.33
CA ASN A 110 -24.25 0.30 -0.39
C ASN A 110 -22.76 0.69 -0.35
N TYR A 111 -22.27 1.27 -1.44
CA TYR A 111 -20.87 1.60 -1.65
C TYR A 111 -20.41 2.76 -0.77
N ALA A 112 -19.15 2.72 -0.31
CA ALA A 112 -18.61 3.71 0.61
C ALA A 112 -18.32 5.07 -0.05
N HIS A 113 -18.01 5.08 -1.34
CA HIS A 113 -17.68 6.29 -2.08
C HIS A 113 -18.79 6.62 -3.10
N LEU A 114 -19.54 7.66 -2.80
CA LEU A 114 -20.60 8.15 -3.70
C LEU A 114 -20.09 9.37 -4.48
N PRO A 115 -20.46 9.52 -5.76
CA PRO A 115 -20.16 10.75 -6.49
C PRO A 115 -20.66 11.97 -5.71
N SER A 116 -19.82 13.00 -5.58
CA SER A 116 -20.23 14.24 -4.93
C SER A 116 -21.30 14.93 -5.78
N THR A 117 -22.38 15.40 -5.14
CA THR A 117 -23.43 16.22 -5.76
C THR A 117 -23.19 17.71 -5.56
N ASP A 118 -22.15 18.09 -4.79
CA ASP A 118 -21.78 19.47 -4.50
C ASP A 118 -20.83 20.01 -5.58
N GLU A 119 -21.37 20.76 -6.54
CA GLU A 119 -20.59 21.35 -7.64
C GLU A 119 -19.56 22.37 -7.15
N TRP A 120 -19.82 23.07 -6.04
CA TRP A 120 -18.85 24.01 -5.46
C TRP A 120 -17.64 23.26 -4.90
N ARG A 121 -17.86 22.13 -4.17
CA ARG A 121 -16.78 21.29 -3.65
C ARG A 121 -15.98 20.64 -4.76
N LYS A 122 -16.64 20.13 -5.80
CA LYS A 122 -15.96 19.60 -6.98
C LYS A 122 -15.04 20.65 -7.62
N LYS A 123 -15.58 21.86 -7.89
CA LYS A 123 -14.86 22.93 -8.59
C LYS A 123 -13.75 23.56 -7.74
N ASN A 124 -14.01 23.87 -6.49
CA ASN A 124 -13.10 24.64 -5.64
C ASN A 124 -12.18 23.78 -4.79
N LEU A 125 -12.65 22.62 -4.31
CA LEU A 125 -11.88 21.69 -3.49
C LEU A 125 -11.41 20.46 -4.27
N GLY A 126 -11.98 20.19 -5.46
CA GLY A 126 -11.69 19.00 -6.26
C GLY A 126 -12.15 17.70 -5.58
N GLU A 127 -13.16 17.80 -4.71
CA GLU A 127 -13.75 16.65 -4.01
C GLU A 127 -14.78 15.98 -4.92
N MET A 128 -14.34 15.00 -5.71
CA MET A 128 -15.18 14.27 -6.65
C MET A 128 -16.12 13.27 -5.97
N TYR A 129 -15.80 12.85 -4.75
CA TYR A 129 -16.54 11.85 -3.98
C TYR A 129 -16.90 12.37 -2.60
N LYS A 130 -17.94 11.80 -2.02
CA LYS A 130 -18.32 11.92 -0.61
C LYS A 130 -18.39 10.54 0.02
N PHE A 131 -18.16 10.45 1.31
CA PHE A 131 -18.41 9.23 2.07
C PHE A 131 -19.92 8.99 2.19
N ASN A 132 -20.34 7.72 2.16
CA ASN A 132 -21.72 7.32 2.29
C ASN A 132 -22.10 7.20 3.77
N ASP A 133 -22.85 8.15 4.28
CA ASP A 133 -23.25 8.23 5.69
C ASP A 133 -24.26 7.14 6.09
N ALA A 134 -24.92 6.48 5.11
CA ALA A 134 -25.82 5.35 5.36
C ALA A 134 -25.06 4.03 5.64
N LEU A 135 -23.75 4.02 5.36
CA LEU A 135 -22.92 2.84 5.61
C LEU A 135 -22.59 2.73 7.10
N ALA A 136 -22.90 1.59 7.72
CA ALA A 136 -22.52 1.33 9.11
C ALA A 136 -20.99 1.46 9.27
N TYR A 137 -20.56 2.10 10.36
CA TYR A 137 -19.13 2.24 10.63
C TYR A 137 -18.47 0.88 10.82
N MET A 138 -17.41 0.67 10.08
CA MET A 138 -16.48 -0.44 10.22
C MET A 138 -15.12 0.03 9.71
N SER A 139 -14.04 -0.37 10.36
CA SER A 139 -12.70 -0.04 9.84
C SER A 139 -12.47 -0.67 8.46
N VAL A 140 -11.65 -0.04 7.64
CA VAL A 140 -11.36 -0.55 6.29
C VAL A 140 -10.80 -1.98 6.35
N PRO A 141 -9.80 -2.30 7.21
CA PRO A 141 -9.29 -3.67 7.33
C PRO A 141 -10.36 -4.70 7.71
N GLU A 142 -11.22 -4.36 8.68
CA GLU A 142 -12.28 -5.26 9.12
C GLU A 142 -13.31 -5.52 8.02
N ARG A 143 -13.69 -4.46 7.30
CA ARG A 143 -14.60 -4.61 6.15
C ARG A 143 -13.96 -5.38 5.01
N SER A 144 -12.65 -5.22 4.75
CA SER A 144 -11.91 -6.02 3.79
C SER A 144 -12.04 -7.51 4.10
N ILE A 145 -11.76 -7.89 5.35
CA ILE A 145 -11.87 -9.27 5.81
C ILE A 145 -13.32 -9.77 5.71
N LYS A 146 -14.29 -8.95 6.15
CA LYS A 146 -15.73 -9.29 6.07
C LYS A 146 -16.14 -9.59 4.62
N LEU A 147 -15.80 -8.72 3.67
CA LEU A 147 -16.14 -8.92 2.26
C LEU A 147 -15.58 -10.23 1.71
N LEU A 148 -14.34 -10.56 2.05
CA LEU A 148 -13.71 -11.82 1.62
C LEU A 148 -14.43 -13.03 2.22
N VAL A 149 -14.71 -13.01 3.52
CA VAL A 149 -15.38 -14.12 4.22
C VAL A 149 -16.81 -14.31 3.73
N ASP A 150 -17.57 -13.23 3.57
CA ASP A 150 -18.96 -13.28 3.08
C ASP A 150 -19.05 -13.85 1.64
N ASN A 151 -17.99 -13.73 0.86
CA ASN A 151 -17.89 -14.30 -0.49
C ASN A 151 -17.15 -15.65 -0.53
N ASP A 152 -17.02 -16.31 0.63
CA ASP A 152 -16.43 -17.64 0.75
C ASP A 152 -14.96 -17.71 0.24
N ILE A 153 -14.24 -16.57 0.33
CA ILE A 153 -12.82 -16.43 0.01
C ILE A 153 -12.03 -16.61 1.32
N LYS A 154 -11.39 -17.76 1.46
CA LYS A 154 -10.68 -18.12 2.69
C LYS A 154 -9.37 -17.33 2.81
N LEU A 155 -9.05 -16.93 4.04
CA LEU A 155 -7.80 -16.30 4.41
C LEU A 155 -6.94 -17.26 5.25
N THR A 156 -5.63 -17.19 5.09
CA THR A 156 -4.69 -17.76 6.05
C THR A 156 -4.53 -16.83 7.26
N ASN A 157 -3.91 -17.30 8.33
CA ASN A 157 -3.59 -16.44 9.48
C ASN A 157 -2.66 -15.29 9.09
N ASN A 158 -1.69 -15.53 8.20
CA ASN A 158 -0.78 -14.50 7.71
C ASN A 158 -1.52 -13.40 6.94
N GLU A 159 -2.42 -13.77 6.05
CA GLU A 159 -3.23 -12.85 5.26
C GLU A 159 -4.19 -12.05 6.16
N TRP A 160 -4.86 -12.73 7.10
CA TRP A 160 -5.75 -12.07 8.06
C TRP A 160 -5.00 -11.00 8.86
N LEU A 161 -3.86 -11.37 9.46
CA LEU A 161 -3.04 -10.45 10.24
C LEU A 161 -2.50 -9.29 9.37
N SER A 162 -2.07 -9.58 8.15
CA SER A 162 -1.50 -8.56 7.26
C SER A 162 -2.53 -7.56 6.80
N ILE A 163 -3.74 -8.00 6.45
CA ILE A 163 -4.85 -7.12 6.11
C ILE A 163 -5.31 -6.35 7.34
N ARG A 164 -5.49 -7.03 8.51
CA ARG A 164 -5.97 -6.37 9.73
C ARG A 164 -5.02 -5.30 10.25
N LEU A 165 -3.72 -5.49 10.10
CA LEU A 165 -2.69 -4.65 10.72
C LEU A 165 -1.93 -3.75 9.73
N HIS A 166 -2.37 -3.65 8.47
CA HIS A 166 -1.62 -2.91 7.43
C HIS A 166 -1.46 -1.42 7.75
N ASP A 167 -2.42 -0.80 8.45
CA ASP A 167 -2.32 0.58 8.91
C ASP A 167 -1.22 0.79 9.99
N GLY A 168 -0.62 -0.31 10.50
CA GLY A 168 0.42 -0.22 11.51
C GLY A 168 -0.06 0.52 12.76
N LEU A 169 0.79 1.41 13.29
CA LEU A 169 0.48 2.23 14.47
C LEU A 169 -0.36 3.48 14.18
N TYR A 170 -0.76 3.70 12.91
CA TYR A 170 -1.76 4.72 12.59
C TYR A 170 -3.15 4.33 13.08
N ASP A 171 -3.42 3.03 13.24
CA ASP A 171 -4.60 2.52 13.96
C ASP A 171 -4.19 2.13 15.40
N PRO A 172 -4.65 2.84 16.44
CA PRO A 172 -4.34 2.51 17.84
C PRO A 172 -4.77 1.09 18.24
N ALA A 173 -5.78 0.51 17.59
CA ALA A 173 -6.22 -0.85 17.84
C ALA A 173 -5.17 -1.92 17.48
N ASN A 174 -4.14 -1.54 16.75
CA ASN A 174 -3.02 -2.42 16.38
C ASN A 174 -1.90 -2.47 17.44
N GLU A 175 -1.92 -1.55 18.42
CA GLU A 175 -0.86 -1.48 19.46
C GLU A 175 -0.60 -2.82 20.19
N PRO A 176 -1.62 -3.59 20.60
CA PRO A 176 -1.39 -4.86 21.29
C PRO A 176 -0.58 -5.87 20.48
N TYR A 177 -0.66 -5.81 19.14
CA TYR A 177 0.09 -6.67 18.23
C TYR A 177 1.50 -6.17 17.97
N LEU A 178 1.68 -4.85 17.87
CA LEU A 178 2.92 -4.26 17.33
C LEU A 178 3.87 -3.76 18.45
N LYS A 179 3.33 -3.33 19.60
CA LYS A 179 4.12 -2.80 20.73
C LYS A 179 4.41 -3.82 21.83
N ASN A 180 3.93 -5.06 21.70
CA ASN A 180 4.13 -6.05 22.76
C ASN A 180 5.59 -6.52 22.81
N TYR A 181 6.15 -6.55 24.01
CA TYR A 181 7.52 -7.04 24.26
C TYR A 181 7.60 -8.55 24.52
N MET A 182 6.48 -9.19 24.88
CA MET A 182 6.43 -10.62 25.14
C MET A 182 6.47 -11.40 23.83
N PRO A 183 7.45 -12.29 23.62
CA PRO A 183 7.60 -13.03 22.36
C PRO A 183 6.36 -13.84 21.98
N GLU A 184 5.62 -14.34 22.97
CA GLU A 184 4.43 -15.17 22.78
C GLU A 184 3.27 -14.39 22.17
N LEU A 185 3.24 -13.07 22.36
CA LEU A 185 2.18 -12.18 21.90
C LEU A 185 2.54 -11.41 20.63
N LYS A 186 3.73 -11.64 20.07
CA LYS A 186 4.12 -11.03 18.80
C LYS A 186 3.56 -11.80 17.61
N PRO A 187 3.11 -11.11 16.56
CA PRO A 187 2.84 -11.76 15.28
C PRO A 187 4.10 -12.49 14.80
N ARG A 188 3.91 -13.75 14.36
CA ARG A 188 5.03 -14.60 13.93
C ARG A 188 5.23 -14.54 12.40
N THR A 189 4.88 -13.43 11.79
CA THR A 189 5.06 -13.20 10.35
C THR A 189 5.58 -11.79 10.10
N SER A 190 6.57 -11.67 9.23
CA SER A 190 7.07 -10.37 8.75
C SER A 190 6.18 -9.78 7.64
N LEU A 191 5.22 -10.54 7.13
CA LEU A 191 4.32 -10.11 6.07
C LEU A 191 3.57 -8.81 6.43
N ILE A 192 3.15 -8.67 7.68
CA ILE A 192 2.49 -7.47 8.22
C ILE A 192 3.32 -6.21 7.94
N PHE A 193 4.62 -6.28 8.26
CA PHE A 193 5.52 -5.14 8.11
C PHE A 193 5.81 -4.82 6.65
N ILE A 194 5.87 -5.84 5.78
CA ILE A 194 6.08 -5.66 4.35
C ILE A 194 4.87 -4.98 3.70
N ILE A 195 3.64 -5.43 4.02
CA ILE A 195 2.42 -4.80 3.52
C ILE A 195 2.31 -3.37 4.03
N HIS A 196 2.50 -3.13 5.34
CA HIS A 196 2.50 -1.80 5.92
C HIS A 196 3.53 -0.85 5.26
N GLN A 197 4.77 -1.31 5.06
CA GLN A 197 5.81 -0.52 4.39
C GLN A 197 5.46 -0.22 2.93
N ALA A 198 4.88 -1.19 2.23
CA ALA A 198 4.47 -1.03 0.84
C ALA A 198 3.34 0.00 0.69
N ASP A 199 2.35 -0.06 1.58
CA ASP A 199 1.23 0.88 1.60
C ASP A 199 1.70 2.30 1.94
N ILE A 200 2.47 2.50 3.02
CA ILE A 200 3.04 3.82 3.36
C ILE A 200 3.90 4.36 2.23
N MET A 201 4.73 3.52 1.61
CA MET A 201 5.58 3.94 0.49
C MET A 201 4.74 4.38 -0.71
N ALA A 202 3.72 3.60 -1.08
CA ALA A 202 2.83 3.92 -2.20
C ALA A 202 2.07 5.21 -1.93
N SER A 203 1.35 5.29 -0.81
CA SER A 203 0.55 6.46 -0.42
C SER A 203 1.39 7.73 -0.32
N ARG A 204 2.63 7.65 0.19
CA ARG A 204 3.54 8.79 0.29
C ARG A 204 4.04 9.27 -1.07
N ILE A 205 4.43 8.35 -1.95
CA ILE A 205 4.86 8.66 -3.31
C ILE A 205 3.70 9.29 -4.12
N GLU A 206 2.50 8.74 -3.99
CA GLU A 206 1.28 9.25 -4.63
C GLU A 206 0.95 10.67 -4.16
N PHE A 207 1.00 10.88 -2.83
CA PHE A 207 0.85 12.21 -2.24
C PHE A 207 1.89 13.21 -2.78
N GLU A 208 3.16 12.82 -2.83
CA GLU A 208 4.23 13.69 -3.32
C GLU A 208 4.07 14.02 -4.80
N LYS A 209 3.67 13.08 -5.62
CA LYS A 209 3.42 13.31 -7.05
C LYS A 209 2.23 14.22 -7.31
N GLU A 210 1.17 14.08 -6.52
CA GLU A 210 -0.09 14.78 -6.76
C GLU A 210 -0.17 16.13 -6.04
N TRP A 211 0.28 16.20 -4.79
CA TRP A 211 0.07 17.32 -3.89
C TRP A 211 1.23 18.31 -3.84
N LEU A 212 2.46 17.86 -3.74
CA LEU A 212 3.60 18.75 -3.65
C LEU A 212 3.72 19.73 -4.84
N PRO A 213 3.45 19.33 -6.10
CA PRO A 213 3.47 20.28 -7.21
C PRO A 213 2.43 21.39 -7.09
N LYS A 214 1.32 21.15 -6.37
CA LYS A 214 0.23 22.13 -6.20
C LYS A 214 0.50 23.12 -5.07
N PHE A 215 1.19 22.69 -4.02
CA PHE A 215 1.42 23.45 -2.81
C PHE A 215 2.89 23.77 -2.54
N GLY A 216 3.81 23.04 -3.15
CA GLY A 216 5.23 23.35 -3.11
C GLY A 216 5.48 24.69 -3.81
N LYS A 217 6.04 25.66 -3.12
CA LYS A 217 6.69 26.79 -3.80
C LYS A 217 7.66 26.16 -4.79
N LYS A 218 7.66 26.64 -6.04
CA LYS A 218 8.70 26.33 -7.00
C LYS A 218 10.00 26.92 -6.46
N ASP A 219 10.60 26.29 -5.47
CA ASP A 219 11.97 26.55 -5.12
C ASP A 219 12.81 26.06 -6.30
N ASN A 220 13.28 27.01 -7.11
CA ASN A 220 14.26 26.79 -8.18
C ASN A 220 15.63 26.38 -7.63
N LYS A 221 15.71 25.83 -6.43
CA LYS A 221 16.88 25.16 -5.92
C LYS A 221 16.84 23.72 -6.44
N LYS A 222 17.57 23.47 -7.53
CA LYS A 222 18.07 22.13 -7.83
C LYS A 222 18.80 21.69 -6.57
N ASP A 223 18.16 20.89 -5.74
CA ASP A 223 18.85 20.19 -4.66
C ASP A 223 19.90 19.32 -5.33
N ASN A 224 21.13 19.83 -5.33
CA ASN A 224 22.30 19.04 -5.62
C ASN A 224 22.48 18.04 -4.47
N PHE A 225 21.61 17.04 -4.39
CA PHE A 225 21.91 15.81 -3.67
C PHE A 225 23.13 15.21 -4.39
N LYS A 226 24.31 15.60 -3.94
CA LYS A 226 25.53 14.91 -4.35
C LYS A 226 25.39 13.49 -3.79
N VAL A 227 25.10 12.56 -4.67
CA VAL A 227 25.31 11.14 -4.37
C VAL A 227 26.76 11.05 -3.89
N ILE A 228 26.91 10.82 -2.58
CA ILE A 228 28.24 10.59 -2.00
C ILE A 228 28.66 9.25 -2.55
N ASN A 229 29.52 9.26 -3.58
CA ASN A 229 30.13 8.05 -4.10
C ASN A 229 30.73 7.28 -2.91
N LYS A 230 30.52 5.96 -2.85
CA LYS A 230 31.09 5.07 -1.82
C LYS A 230 32.58 5.34 -1.61
N THR A 231 33.31 5.62 -2.69
CA THR A 231 34.75 6.01 -2.70
C THR A 231 35.00 7.29 -1.88
N THR A 232 34.14 8.31 -1.99
CA THR A 232 34.33 9.59 -1.27
C THR A 232 34.02 9.44 0.24
N ALA A 233 33.06 8.59 0.61
CA ALA A 233 32.77 8.27 2.00
C ALA A 233 33.91 7.46 2.65
N LYS A 234 34.43 6.47 1.95
CA LYS A 234 35.61 5.67 2.37
C LYS A 234 36.84 6.56 2.58
N THR A 235 37.14 7.44 1.63
CA THR A 235 38.28 8.38 1.72
C THR A 235 38.16 9.36 2.88
N ARG A 236 36.94 9.87 3.16
CA ARG A 236 36.72 10.75 4.32
C ARG A 236 36.84 10.00 5.64
N ALA A 237 36.32 8.77 5.73
CA ALA A 237 36.44 7.93 6.92
C ALA A 237 37.89 7.61 7.23
N LEU A 238 38.68 7.21 6.21
CA LEU A 238 40.12 6.94 6.36
C LEU A 238 40.90 8.16 6.83
N GLY A 239 40.52 9.38 6.37
CA GLY A 239 41.19 10.64 6.78
C GLY A 239 40.93 11.04 8.23
N THR A 240 39.86 10.54 8.87
CA THR A 240 39.51 10.84 10.26
C THR A 240 39.98 9.80 11.27
N ILE A 241 40.37 8.61 10.81
CA ILE A 241 40.82 7.52 11.69
C ILE A 241 42.27 7.71 12.09
N LYS A 242 42.51 7.87 13.39
CA LYS A 242 43.87 8.02 13.96
C LYS A 242 44.58 6.67 14.20
N SER A 243 43.83 5.55 14.23
CA SER A 243 44.39 4.22 14.49
C SER A 243 44.82 3.54 13.19
N GLU A 244 46.10 3.22 13.08
CA GLU A 244 46.68 2.50 11.95
C GLU A 244 46.08 1.11 11.74
N GLY A 245 45.74 0.39 12.82
CA GLY A 245 45.07 -0.92 12.75
C GLY A 245 43.69 -0.87 12.14
N LEU A 246 42.92 0.16 12.46
CA LEU A 246 41.56 0.38 11.90
C LEU A 246 41.64 0.79 10.41
N LYS A 247 42.66 1.55 10.02
CA LYS A 247 42.89 1.89 8.59
C LYS A 247 43.14 0.64 7.77
N SER A 248 44.03 -0.25 8.26
CA SER A 248 44.36 -1.50 7.57
C SER A 248 43.13 -2.43 7.42
N MET A 249 42.24 -2.49 8.43
CA MET A 249 41.02 -3.27 8.31
C MET A 249 40.04 -2.73 7.28
N LEU A 250 39.91 -1.41 7.15
CA LEU A 250 39.01 -0.76 6.18
C LEU A 250 39.57 -0.78 4.74
N ASP A 251 40.85 -0.88 4.56
CA ASP A 251 41.48 -0.99 3.24
C ASP A 251 41.29 -2.39 2.62
N ASN A 252 40.98 -3.40 3.47
CA ASN A 252 40.77 -4.79 3.04
C ASN A 252 39.25 -5.14 2.88
N LEU A 253 38.35 -4.17 3.03
CA LEU A 253 36.90 -4.25 2.72
C LEU A 253 36.59 -3.56 1.38
#